data_ec45b385c3e7ed41e09025d460978520
#
_entry.id   ec45b385c3e7ed41e09025d460978520
#
_cell.length_a   1.000
_cell.length_b   1.000
_cell.length_c   1.000
_cell.angle_alpha   90.00
_cell.angle_beta   90.00
_cell.angle_gamma   90.00
#
_symmetry.space_group_name_H-M   'P 1'
#
loop_
_entity.id
_entity.type
_entity.pdbx_description
1 polymer ?
#
loop_
_entity_poly.entity_id
_entity_poly.type
_entity_poly.pdbx_seq_one_letter_code
_entity_poly.pdbx_strand_id
1 'polypeptide(L)'
;LPKYGWELEGRGSGFLSPDFNAYSEPSDDYRSQSVRIPYYFNIAPDRDLMLAMTFMTSRGLTYEGKYRQLIAPKKTAEGEHSIWEVEAKYLFDDKITGLQRWLLDTSIELDITDKTHLSAIYKRISDTNYFTDIARTNSEKTLKSNLKLSFDDPSTNLTAHILTEHEQTVTADPGYQRALETSISKTYRADKKSPIQVDFN
;
A
#
# COMPACT_ATOMS: atom_id res chain seq x y z
N LEU A 1 15.23 0.46 -17.08
CA LEU A 1 14.95 1.88 -17.35
C LEU A 1 16.25 2.64 -17.30
N PRO A 2 16.56 3.52 -18.29
CA PRO A 2 17.78 4.31 -18.24
C PRO A 2 17.70 5.27 -17.05
N LYS A 3 18.65 5.14 -16.14
CA LYS A 3 18.86 6.09 -15.06
C LYS A 3 19.78 7.20 -15.58
N TYR A 4 19.32 8.42 -15.57
CA TYR A 4 20.18 9.58 -15.78
C TYR A 4 20.72 10.03 -14.41
N GLY A 5 21.80 9.43 -14.00
CA GLY A 5 22.58 9.78 -12.83
C GLY A 5 23.92 9.07 -12.95
N TRP A 6 25.02 9.76 -12.75
CA TRP A 6 26.33 9.13 -12.73
C TRP A 6 26.51 8.39 -11.42
N GLU A 7 26.24 7.09 -11.41
CA GLU A 7 26.65 6.20 -10.33
C GLU A 7 28.17 5.99 -10.45
N LEU A 8 28.90 6.70 -9.64
CA LEU A 8 30.23 6.27 -9.24
C LEU A 8 30.04 5.37 -8.01
N GLU A 9 30.03 4.05 -8.22
CA GLU A 9 30.03 3.00 -7.20
C GLU A 9 29.03 3.20 -6.03
N GLY A 10 27.79 2.71 -6.18
CA GLY A 10 26.81 2.61 -5.10
C GLY A 10 25.40 3.08 -5.46
N ARG A 11 24.44 2.86 -4.57
CA ARG A 11 23.09 3.37 -4.67
C ARG A 11 23.11 4.91 -4.55
N GLY A 12 22.89 5.63 -5.63
CA GLY A 12 22.85 7.10 -5.64
C GLY A 12 21.42 7.66 -5.59
N SER A 13 21.28 8.90 -5.09
CA SER A 13 20.08 9.73 -5.28
C SER A 13 20.14 10.43 -6.63
N GLY A 14 18.96 10.67 -7.26
CA GLY A 14 18.94 11.38 -8.54
C GLY A 14 17.56 11.41 -9.19
N PHE A 15 17.47 12.20 -10.26
CA PHE A 15 16.30 12.21 -11.12
C PHE A 15 16.15 10.88 -11.85
N LEU A 16 14.93 10.37 -11.88
CA LEU A 16 14.59 9.26 -12.76
C LEU A 16 14.07 9.79 -14.10
N SER A 17 13.95 8.91 -15.08
CA SER A 17 13.41 9.29 -16.39
C SER A 17 12.04 9.92 -16.25
N PRO A 18 11.78 11.08 -16.84
CA PRO A 18 10.43 11.65 -16.86
C PRO A 18 9.47 10.75 -17.65
N ASP A 19 8.23 10.70 -17.22
CA ASP A 19 7.14 10.00 -17.90
C ASP A 19 6.26 11.02 -18.62
N PHE A 20 6.01 10.79 -19.92
CA PHE A 20 5.14 11.63 -20.75
C PHE A 20 3.93 10.83 -21.17
N ASN A 21 2.72 11.35 -20.89
CA ASN A 21 1.48 10.71 -21.28
C ASN A 21 0.56 11.70 -21.98
N ALA A 22 -0.17 11.21 -22.99
CA ALA A 22 -1.25 11.93 -23.64
C ALA A 22 -2.53 11.09 -23.51
N TYR A 23 -3.63 11.75 -23.17
CA TYR A 23 -4.91 11.06 -22.91
C TYR A 23 -6.11 11.96 -23.18
N SER A 24 -7.30 11.36 -23.27
CA SER A 24 -8.57 12.07 -23.33
C SER A 24 -9.23 12.11 -21.95
N GLU A 25 -9.76 13.25 -21.56
CA GLU A 25 -10.57 13.35 -20.33
C GLU A 25 -11.92 12.64 -20.53
N PRO A 26 -12.46 11.95 -19.49
CA PRO A 26 -13.73 11.22 -19.63
C PRO A 26 -14.94 12.11 -19.90
N SER A 27 -14.87 13.39 -19.55
CA SER A 27 -15.99 14.33 -19.62
C SER A 27 -15.99 15.26 -20.81
N ASP A 28 -14.90 15.29 -21.61
CA ASP A 28 -14.75 16.24 -22.72
C ASP A 28 -13.83 15.71 -23.81
N ASP A 29 -14.03 16.17 -25.04
CA ASP A 29 -13.19 15.95 -26.21
C ASP A 29 -11.75 16.54 -26.07
N TYR A 30 -11.36 16.99 -24.89
CA TYR A 30 -10.06 17.56 -24.66
C TYR A 30 -8.97 16.50 -24.52
N ARG A 31 -7.97 16.60 -25.38
CA ARG A 31 -6.72 15.87 -25.20
C ARG A 31 -5.90 16.53 -24.09
N SER A 32 -5.65 15.78 -23.06
CA SER A 32 -4.77 16.20 -21.96
C SER A 32 -3.40 15.55 -22.09
N GLN A 33 -2.41 16.26 -21.63
CA GLN A 33 -1.03 15.76 -21.55
C GLN A 33 -0.55 15.83 -20.10
N SER A 34 0.29 14.89 -19.72
CA SER A 34 0.95 14.95 -18.44
C SER A 34 2.45 14.66 -18.55
N VAL A 35 3.20 15.34 -17.69
CA VAL A 35 4.62 15.12 -17.50
C VAL A 35 4.86 14.85 -16.04
N ARG A 36 5.41 13.67 -15.73
CA ARG A 36 5.80 13.28 -14.38
C ARG A 36 7.31 13.31 -14.26
N ILE A 37 7.81 14.03 -13.25
CA ILE A 37 9.24 14.21 -12.99
C ILE A 37 9.54 13.61 -11.61
N PRO A 38 10.05 12.38 -11.54
CA PRO A 38 10.41 11.73 -10.30
C PRO A 38 11.87 12.00 -9.90
N TYR A 39 12.09 12.12 -8.58
CA TYR A 39 13.40 12.16 -7.96
C TYR A 39 13.50 11.08 -6.89
N TYR A 40 14.56 10.31 -6.93
CA TYR A 40 14.84 9.24 -5.98
C TYR A 40 15.87 9.68 -4.95
N PHE A 41 15.55 9.50 -3.67
CA PHE A 41 16.43 9.71 -2.54
C PHE A 41 16.86 8.35 -1.98
N ASN A 42 18.13 8.04 -2.05
CA ASN A 42 18.74 6.95 -1.31
C ASN A 42 19.11 7.45 0.08
N ILE A 43 18.19 7.32 1.06
CA ILE A 43 18.39 7.87 2.40
C ILE A 43 19.38 7.02 3.19
N ALA A 44 19.20 5.70 3.17
CA ALA A 44 20.03 4.73 3.87
C ALA A 44 19.90 3.35 3.21
N PRO A 45 20.74 2.35 3.56
CA PRO A 45 20.65 1.02 2.99
C PRO A 45 19.30 0.32 3.22
N ASP A 46 18.60 0.70 4.28
CA ASP A 46 17.32 0.13 4.72
C ASP A 46 16.09 0.97 4.34
N ARG A 47 16.28 2.17 3.74
CA ARG A 47 15.16 3.06 3.41
C ARG A 47 15.42 3.97 2.24
N ASP A 48 14.37 4.25 1.51
CA ASP A 48 14.38 5.18 0.39
C ASP A 48 13.09 6.02 0.32
N LEU A 49 13.17 7.11 -0.45
CA LEU A 49 12.05 7.99 -0.72
C LEU A 49 12.06 8.38 -2.20
N MET A 50 10.95 8.28 -2.87
CA MET A 50 10.73 8.87 -4.18
C MET A 50 9.74 10.02 -4.04
N LEU A 51 10.11 11.19 -4.53
CA LEU A 51 9.21 12.32 -4.71
C LEU A 51 8.98 12.53 -6.19
N ALA A 52 7.76 12.85 -6.59
CA ALA A 52 7.47 13.20 -7.97
C ALA A 52 6.46 14.34 -8.06
N MET A 53 6.57 15.12 -9.12
CA MET A 53 5.59 16.12 -9.53
C MET A 53 5.04 15.73 -10.89
N THR A 54 3.71 15.74 -11.02
CA THR A 54 3.03 15.47 -12.29
C THR A 54 2.24 16.69 -12.71
N PHE A 55 2.65 17.30 -13.82
CA PHE A 55 1.90 18.37 -14.47
C PHE A 55 0.88 17.77 -15.41
N MET A 56 -0.37 18.08 -15.20
CA MET A 56 -1.48 17.72 -16.09
C MET A 56 -2.08 18.99 -16.67
N THR A 57 -2.15 19.08 -18.00
CA THR A 57 -2.62 20.29 -18.70
C THR A 57 -4.07 20.63 -18.33
N SER A 58 -4.92 19.60 -18.16
CA SER A 58 -6.34 19.76 -17.82
C SER A 58 -6.61 19.95 -16.33
N ARG A 59 -5.82 19.31 -15.44
CA ARG A 59 -6.17 19.21 -14.02
C ARG A 59 -5.22 19.98 -13.08
N GLY A 60 -4.00 20.27 -13.51
CA GLY A 60 -3.04 20.99 -12.70
C GLY A 60 -1.86 20.15 -12.20
N LEU A 61 -1.36 20.46 -11.01
CA LEU A 61 -0.13 19.89 -10.47
C LEU A 61 -0.42 18.92 -9.33
N THR A 62 0.01 17.66 -9.50
CA THR A 62 -0.04 16.62 -8.48
C THR A 62 1.35 16.41 -7.88
N TYR A 63 1.40 16.29 -6.56
CA TYR A 63 2.59 15.86 -5.82
C TYR A 63 2.43 14.40 -5.40
N GLU A 64 3.52 13.66 -5.46
CA GLU A 64 3.59 12.25 -5.09
C GLU A 64 4.79 12.00 -4.20
N GLY A 65 4.60 11.24 -3.12
CA GLY A 65 5.67 10.72 -2.27
C GLY A 65 5.50 9.22 -2.08
N LYS A 66 6.57 8.46 -2.26
CA LYS A 66 6.62 7.04 -1.94
C LYS A 66 7.82 6.76 -1.05
N TYR A 67 7.57 6.38 0.19
CA TYR A 67 8.57 6.00 1.18
C TYR A 67 8.55 4.50 1.40
N ARG A 68 9.73 3.89 1.52
CA ARG A 68 9.89 2.47 1.87
C ARG A 68 10.97 2.31 2.91
N GLN A 69 10.73 1.44 3.89
CA GLN A 69 11.68 1.12 4.94
C GLN A 69 11.63 -0.37 5.31
N LEU A 70 12.80 -0.99 5.42
CA LEU A 70 12.97 -2.28 6.09
C LEU A 70 12.96 -2.05 7.60
N ILE A 71 11.98 -2.62 8.32
CA ILE A 71 11.80 -2.32 9.75
C ILE A 71 12.59 -3.27 10.63
N ALA A 72 12.86 -4.44 10.28
CA ALA A 72 13.76 -5.35 10.98
C ALA A 72 14.22 -6.41 9.99
N PRO A 73 15.50 -6.45 9.64
CA PRO A 73 16.01 -7.50 8.79
C PRO A 73 16.10 -8.79 9.61
N LYS A 74 14.97 -9.43 9.89
CA LYS A 74 14.98 -10.80 10.36
C LYS A 74 15.21 -11.67 9.15
N LYS A 75 16.35 -12.32 9.08
CA LYS A 75 16.58 -13.38 8.12
C LYS A 75 15.69 -14.55 8.53
N THR A 76 14.47 -14.58 8.02
CA THR A 76 13.74 -15.84 7.94
C THR A 76 14.47 -16.74 6.96
N ALA A 77 14.34 -18.05 7.11
CA ALA A 77 14.99 -19.03 6.23
C ALA A 77 14.63 -18.84 4.73
N GLU A 78 13.59 -18.06 4.43
CA GLU A 78 13.06 -17.75 3.10
C GLU A 78 13.37 -16.32 2.60
N GLY A 79 14.09 -15.50 3.39
CA GLY A 79 14.54 -14.18 2.96
C GLY A 79 13.45 -13.09 2.99
N GLU A 80 12.31 -13.32 3.64
CA GLU A 80 11.27 -12.32 3.82
C GLU A 80 11.74 -11.24 4.81
N HIS A 81 11.52 -9.99 4.44
CA HIS A 81 11.88 -8.81 5.24
C HIS A 81 10.60 -8.08 5.64
N SER A 82 10.56 -7.64 6.90
CA SER A 82 9.53 -6.69 7.34
C SER A 82 9.68 -5.37 6.61
N ILE A 83 8.66 -4.96 5.88
CA ILE A 83 8.68 -3.76 5.05
C ILE A 83 7.54 -2.83 5.49
N TRP A 84 7.85 -1.56 5.60
CA TRP A 84 6.86 -0.50 5.67
C TRP A 84 6.91 0.32 4.39
N GLU A 85 5.77 0.44 3.73
CA GLU A 85 5.60 1.30 2.56
C GLU A 85 4.52 2.34 2.81
N VAL A 86 4.76 3.57 2.33
CA VAL A 86 3.78 4.66 2.33
C VAL A 86 3.82 5.32 0.97
N GLU A 87 2.66 5.41 0.31
CA GLU A 87 2.47 6.20 -0.90
C GLU A 87 1.38 7.24 -0.67
N ALA A 88 1.70 8.50 -0.94
CA ALA A 88 0.77 9.60 -0.87
C ALA A 88 0.80 10.40 -2.17
N LYS A 89 -0.39 10.75 -2.67
CA LYS A 89 -0.56 11.65 -3.82
C LYS A 89 -1.51 12.76 -3.46
N TYR A 90 -1.23 13.98 -3.91
CA TYR A 90 -2.04 15.13 -3.59
C TYR A 90 -2.11 16.12 -4.76
N LEU A 91 -3.31 16.44 -5.20
CA LEU A 91 -3.67 17.49 -6.14
C LEU A 91 -4.42 18.58 -5.39
N PHE A 92 -3.78 19.73 -5.18
CA PHE A 92 -4.32 20.81 -4.34
C PHE A 92 -5.56 21.48 -4.94
N ASP A 93 -5.59 21.57 -6.27
CA ASP A 93 -6.68 22.21 -7.01
C ASP A 93 -6.84 21.50 -8.36
N ASP A 94 -7.85 20.65 -8.45
CA ASP A 94 -8.25 20.03 -9.70
C ASP A 94 -9.03 21.05 -10.53
N LYS A 95 -8.42 21.57 -11.57
CA LYS A 95 -9.00 22.62 -12.43
C LYS A 95 -10.35 22.23 -13.07
N ILE A 96 -10.65 20.95 -13.17
CA ILE A 96 -11.93 20.47 -13.73
C ILE A 96 -13.02 20.48 -12.65
N THR A 97 -12.71 20.01 -11.45
CA THR A 97 -13.71 19.82 -10.39
C THR A 97 -13.68 20.91 -9.31
N GLY A 98 -12.59 21.68 -9.20
CA GLY A 98 -12.34 22.63 -8.12
C GLY A 98 -12.10 21.98 -6.77
N LEU A 99 -11.83 20.66 -6.73
CA LEU A 99 -11.68 19.90 -5.50
C LEU A 99 -10.19 19.57 -5.24
N GLN A 100 -9.90 19.42 -3.97
CA GLN A 100 -8.63 18.78 -3.55
C GLN A 100 -8.78 17.27 -3.69
N ARG A 101 -7.82 16.64 -4.36
CA ARG A 101 -7.85 15.21 -4.62
C ARG A 101 -6.61 14.55 -4.07
N TRP A 102 -6.78 13.43 -3.38
CA TRP A 102 -5.66 12.73 -2.74
C TRP A 102 -5.86 11.23 -2.65
N LEU A 103 -4.72 10.54 -2.56
CA LEU A 103 -4.61 9.12 -2.25
C LEU A 103 -3.60 8.97 -1.11
N LEU A 104 -3.92 8.11 -0.16
CA LEU A 104 -2.99 7.58 0.83
C LEU A 104 -3.07 6.06 0.79
N ASP A 105 -1.93 5.42 0.58
CA ASP A 105 -1.76 3.97 0.59
C ASP A 105 -0.56 3.64 1.48
N THR A 106 -0.77 2.86 2.52
CA THR A 106 0.33 2.41 3.40
C THR A 106 0.13 0.97 3.79
N SER A 107 1.22 0.23 3.80
CA SER A 107 1.27 -1.15 4.25
C SER A 107 2.46 -1.37 5.16
N ILE A 108 2.28 -2.21 6.16
CA ILE A 108 3.34 -2.64 7.07
C ILE A 108 3.21 -4.14 7.30
N GLU A 109 4.32 -4.83 7.14
CA GLU A 109 4.49 -6.23 7.50
C GLU A 109 5.63 -6.30 8.51
N LEU A 110 5.35 -6.83 9.71
CA LEU A 110 6.31 -6.82 10.81
C LEU A 110 6.27 -8.13 11.60
N ASP A 111 7.38 -8.83 11.65
CA ASP A 111 7.62 -9.91 12.59
C ASP A 111 8.06 -9.34 13.93
N ILE A 112 7.11 -9.23 14.87
CA ILE A 112 7.38 -8.74 16.23
C ILE A 112 8.25 -9.75 16.99
N THR A 113 7.92 -11.03 16.83
CA THR A 113 8.68 -12.18 17.37
C THR A 113 8.64 -13.33 16.34
N ASP A 114 9.36 -14.43 16.61
CA ASP A 114 9.29 -15.64 15.78
C ASP A 114 7.89 -16.28 15.71
N LYS A 115 6.98 -15.84 16.58
CA LYS A 115 5.62 -16.38 16.72
C LYS A 115 4.55 -15.32 16.51
N THR A 116 4.92 -14.04 16.39
CA THR A 116 3.97 -12.93 16.35
C THR A 116 4.21 -12.08 15.13
N HIS A 117 3.23 -12.01 14.27
CA HIS A 117 3.25 -11.25 13.03
C HIS A 117 2.15 -10.18 13.02
N LEU A 118 2.52 -8.95 12.63
CA LEU A 118 1.62 -7.82 12.42
C LEU A 118 1.58 -7.50 10.91
N SER A 119 0.37 -7.48 10.37
CA SER A 119 0.11 -6.99 9.01
C SER A 119 -0.92 -5.87 9.08
N ALA A 120 -0.63 -4.74 8.46
CA ALA A 120 -1.58 -3.65 8.35
C ALA A 120 -1.52 -3.02 6.97
N ILE A 121 -2.71 -2.76 6.41
CA ILE A 121 -2.90 -2.03 5.16
C ILE A 121 -3.92 -0.93 5.44
N TYR A 122 -3.60 0.29 5.05
CA TYR A 122 -4.54 1.40 5.07
C TYR A 122 -4.50 2.10 3.72
N LYS A 123 -5.64 2.07 3.02
CA LYS A 123 -5.78 2.66 1.69
C LYS A 123 -7.02 3.53 1.62
N ARG A 124 -6.86 4.80 1.24
CA ARG A 124 -7.92 5.80 1.18
C ARG A 124 -7.71 6.75 0.01
N ILE A 125 -8.83 7.22 -0.53
CA ILE A 125 -8.89 8.26 -1.56
C ILE A 125 -9.87 9.36 -1.16
N SER A 126 -9.69 10.52 -1.75
CA SER A 126 -10.53 11.70 -1.50
C SER A 126 -11.98 11.48 -1.91
N ASP A 127 -12.21 10.82 -3.03
CA ASP A 127 -13.52 10.68 -3.67
C ASP A 127 -13.60 9.48 -4.60
N THR A 128 -14.80 9.07 -4.95
CA THR A 128 -15.10 7.88 -5.74
C THR A 128 -14.57 7.93 -7.18
N ASN A 129 -14.36 9.12 -7.74
CA ASN A 129 -13.87 9.29 -9.11
C ASN A 129 -12.35 9.41 -9.22
N TYR A 130 -11.64 9.35 -8.07
CA TYR A 130 -10.17 9.51 -8.04
C TYR A 130 -9.45 8.58 -9.02
N PHE A 131 -9.81 7.30 -9.04
CA PHE A 131 -9.15 6.32 -9.91
C PHE A 131 -9.45 6.55 -11.39
N THR A 132 -10.68 6.88 -11.71
CA THR A 132 -11.08 7.14 -13.09
C THR A 132 -10.41 8.39 -13.64
N ASP A 133 -10.39 9.45 -12.84
CA ASP A 133 -10.00 10.78 -13.27
C ASP A 133 -8.48 11.01 -13.17
N ILE A 134 -7.87 10.61 -12.06
CA ILE A 134 -6.47 10.92 -11.74
C ILE A 134 -5.56 9.73 -12.04
N ALA A 135 -5.85 8.57 -11.48
CA ALA A 135 -5.03 7.38 -11.66
C ALA A 135 -5.30 6.66 -12.99
N ARG A 136 -6.45 6.95 -13.63
CA ARG A 136 -6.86 6.41 -14.94
C ARG A 136 -6.88 4.90 -15.00
N THR A 137 -7.36 4.31 -13.93
CA THR A 137 -7.56 2.90 -13.78
C THR A 137 -8.96 2.64 -13.25
N ASN A 138 -9.63 1.64 -13.79
CA ASN A 138 -10.96 1.22 -13.35
C ASN A 138 -10.89 -0.03 -12.45
N SER A 139 -9.71 -0.37 -11.96
CA SER A 139 -9.47 -1.69 -11.37
C SER A 139 -9.97 -1.86 -9.95
N GLU A 140 -10.08 -0.78 -9.17
CA GLU A 140 -10.44 -0.91 -7.77
C GLU A 140 -11.85 -0.38 -7.49
N LYS A 141 -12.77 -1.31 -7.19
CA LYS A 141 -14.14 -0.98 -6.78
C LYS A 141 -14.25 -0.75 -5.28
N THR A 142 -13.33 -1.29 -4.51
CA THR A 142 -13.32 -1.26 -3.05
C THR A 142 -11.89 -1.15 -2.55
N LEU A 143 -11.64 -0.22 -1.65
CA LEU A 143 -10.36 -0.06 -0.97
C LEU A 143 -10.43 -0.69 0.41
N LYS A 144 -9.64 -1.72 0.61
CA LYS A 144 -9.57 -2.43 1.89
C LYS A 144 -8.51 -1.82 2.78
N SER A 145 -8.88 -1.57 4.02
CA SER A 145 -7.97 -1.26 5.11
C SER A 145 -8.13 -2.34 6.17
N ASN A 146 -7.06 -2.96 6.57
CA ASN A 146 -7.08 -4.01 7.59
C ASN A 146 -5.89 -3.87 8.55
N LEU A 147 -6.10 -4.40 9.75
CA LEU A 147 -5.06 -4.60 10.75
C LEU A 147 -5.21 -6.02 11.28
N LYS A 148 -4.18 -6.84 11.11
CA LYS A 148 -4.14 -8.21 11.58
C LYS A 148 -2.92 -8.43 12.47
N LEU A 149 -3.16 -8.88 13.70
CA LEU A 149 -2.14 -9.40 14.60
C LEU A 149 -2.32 -10.91 14.72
N SER A 150 -1.30 -11.67 14.33
CA SER A 150 -1.32 -13.14 14.37
C SER A 150 -0.26 -13.64 15.34
N PHE A 151 -0.61 -14.68 16.08
CA PHE A 151 0.31 -15.46 16.91
C PHE A 151 0.23 -16.93 16.48
N ASP A 152 1.39 -17.54 16.22
CA ASP A 152 1.50 -18.95 15.87
C ASP A 152 2.65 -19.61 16.67
N ASP A 153 2.29 -20.60 17.49
CA ASP A 153 3.26 -21.39 18.24
C ASP A 153 3.18 -22.87 17.82
N PRO A 154 4.03 -23.30 16.87
CA PRO A 154 4.06 -24.69 16.42
C PRO A 154 4.39 -25.68 17.54
N SER A 155 5.11 -25.25 18.58
CA SER A 155 5.53 -26.12 19.69
C SER A 155 4.36 -26.54 20.58
N THR A 156 3.38 -25.66 20.72
CA THR A 156 2.15 -25.91 21.52
C THR A 156 0.92 -26.13 20.65
N ASN A 157 1.05 -26.04 19.32
CA ASN A 157 -0.05 -26.03 18.34
C ASN A 157 -1.14 -24.99 18.69
N LEU A 158 -0.71 -23.83 19.15
CA LEU A 158 -1.59 -22.70 19.49
C LEU A 158 -1.48 -21.64 18.42
N THR A 159 -2.63 -21.26 17.83
CA THR A 159 -2.75 -20.13 16.93
C THR A 159 -3.78 -19.15 17.47
N ALA A 160 -3.53 -17.86 17.32
CA ALA A 160 -4.48 -16.82 17.66
C ALA A 160 -4.36 -15.67 16.66
N HIS A 161 -5.46 -14.98 16.36
CA HIS A 161 -5.40 -13.75 15.60
C HIS A 161 -6.48 -12.74 16.02
N ILE A 162 -6.18 -11.49 15.80
CA ILE A 162 -7.08 -10.35 15.90
C ILE A 162 -7.07 -9.67 14.55
N LEU A 163 -8.25 -9.45 13.97
CA LEU A 163 -8.43 -8.81 12.67
C LEU A 163 -9.50 -7.72 12.76
N THR A 164 -9.19 -6.55 12.23
CA THR A 164 -10.20 -5.53 11.91
C THR A 164 -10.12 -5.17 10.45
N GLU A 165 -11.25 -5.00 9.79
CA GLU A 165 -11.33 -4.63 8.37
C GLU A 165 -12.31 -3.47 8.20
N HIS A 166 -11.90 -2.53 7.37
CA HIS A 166 -12.73 -1.41 6.95
C HIS A 166 -12.58 -1.22 5.44
N GLU A 167 -13.71 -1.06 4.76
CA GLU A 167 -13.74 -0.85 3.31
C GLU A 167 -14.23 0.56 2.97
N GLN A 168 -13.53 1.24 2.08
CA GLN A 168 -14.04 2.41 1.39
C GLN A 168 -14.52 1.97 0.00
N THR A 169 -15.83 2.03 -0.24
CA THR A 169 -16.39 1.76 -1.56
C THR A 169 -16.18 2.93 -2.49
N VAL A 170 -15.71 2.63 -3.69
CA VAL A 170 -15.59 3.57 -4.82
C VAL A 170 -16.92 3.63 -5.60
N THR A 171 -17.81 2.66 -5.40
CA THR A 171 -19.16 2.59 -5.96
C THR A 171 -20.19 2.68 -4.84
N ALA A 172 -21.42 3.06 -5.15
CA ALA A 172 -22.46 3.52 -4.21
C ALA A 172 -22.94 2.53 -3.13
N ASP A 173 -22.43 1.32 -3.06
CA ASP A 173 -22.87 0.33 -2.06
C ASP A 173 -21.74 0.02 -1.06
N PRO A 174 -21.86 0.43 0.21
CA PRO A 174 -20.89 0.08 1.23
C PRO A 174 -20.97 -1.42 1.53
N GLY A 175 -19.94 -2.16 1.17
CA GLY A 175 -19.83 -3.58 1.47
C GLY A 175 -19.80 -3.87 2.99
N TYR A 176 -19.82 -5.15 3.32
CA TYR A 176 -19.74 -5.63 4.71
C TYR A 176 -18.44 -5.17 5.37
N GLN A 177 -18.56 -4.57 6.56
CA GLN A 177 -17.41 -4.11 7.36
C GLN A 177 -17.28 -5.00 8.59
N ARG A 178 -16.11 -5.61 8.78
CA ARG A 178 -15.77 -6.33 10.02
C ARG A 178 -15.18 -5.34 11.01
N ALA A 179 -15.92 -5.04 12.06
CA ALA A 179 -15.44 -4.17 13.12
C ALA A 179 -14.28 -4.82 13.91
N LEU A 180 -14.44 -6.08 14.28
CA LEU A 180 -13.44 -6.87 15.00
C LEU A 180 -13.74 -8.37 14.85
N GLU A 181 -12.70 -9.12 14.53
CA GLU A 181 -12.72 -10.59 14.58
C GLU A 181 -11.58 -11.05 15.48
N THR A 182 -11.85 -11.97 16.38
CA THR A 182 -10.84 -12.62 17.21
C THR A 182 -11.01 -14.12 17.09
N SER A 183 -9.92 -14.85 16.94
CA SER A 183 -9.96 -16.30 17.02
C SER A 183 -8.76 -16.85 17.79
N ILE A 184 -9.00 -17.92 18.52
CA ILE A 184 -7.97 -18.69 19.21
C ILE A 184 -8.25 -20.16 18.90
N SER A 185 -7.25 -20.84 18.34
CA SER A 185 -7.34 -22.25 18.01
C SER A 185 -6.20 -23.01 18.67
N LYS A 186 -6.52 -24.14 19.30
CA LYS A 186 -5.52 -25.03 19.87
C LYS A 186 -5.81 -26.47 19.45
N THR A 187 -4.82 -27.10 18.81
CA THR A 187 -4.92 -28.49 18.40
C THR A 187 -4.27 -29.39 19.43
N TYR A 188 -5.05 -30.29 20.03
CA TYR A 188 -4.57 -31.33 20.91
C TYR A 188 -4.40 -32.63 20.12
N ARG A 189 -3.22 -33.22 20.16
CA ARG A 189 -3.00 -34.58 19.65
C ARG A 189 -3.05 -35.54 20.82
N ALA A 190 -4.23 -36.17 21.04
CA ALA A 190 -4.38 -37.22 22.02
C ALA A 190 -3.75 -38.55 21.51
N ASP A 191 -3.74 -38.76 20.20
CA ASP A 191 -3.11 -39.91 19.54
C ASP A 191 -2.74 -39.50 18.10
N LYS A 192 -1.75 -40.19 17.48
CA LYS A 192 -1.32 -39.89 16.10
C LYS A 192 -2.43 -40.02 15.05
N LYS A 193 -3.58 -40.63 15.41
CA LYS A 193 -4.68 -40.91 14.48
C LYS A 193 -5.90 -40.00 14.62
N SER A 194 -6.03 -39.21 15.67
CA SER A 194 -7.21 -38.36 15.87
C SER A 194 -6.84 -37.07 16.60
N PRO A 195 -6.49 -36.00 15.86
CA PRO A 195 -6.30 -34.69 16.49
C PRO A 195 -7.64 -34.11 16.95
N ILE A 196 -7.70 -33.58 18.16
CA ILE A 196 -8.83 -32.80 18.68
C ILE A 196 -8.46 -31.33 18.48
N GLN A 197 -9.24 -30.61 17.69
CA GLN A 197 -9.13 -29.18 17.52
C GLN A 197 -10.19 -28.49 18.36
N VAL A 198 -9.82 -27.44 19.08
CA VAL A 198 -10.71 -26.60 19.86
C VAL A 198 -10.54 -25.18 19.36
N ASP A 199 -11.60 -24.62 18.80
CA ASP A 199 -11.65 -23.27 18.27
C ASP A 199 -12.54 -22.38 19.13
N PHE A 200 -12.10 -21.16 19.42
CA PHE A 200 -12.86 -20.13 20.10
C PHE A 200 -12.90 -18.92 19.16
N ASN A 201 -14.10 -18.52 18.74
CA ASN A 201 -14.35 -17.35 17.90
C ASN A 201 -15.10 -16.28 18.68
#